data_308e985f8c43c81daa24127b671dc44b
#
_entry.id   308e985f8c43c81daa24127b671dc44b
#
_cell.length_a   1.000
_cell.length_b   1.000
_cell.length_c   1.000
_cell.angle_alpha   90.00
_cell.angle_beta   90.00
_cell.angle_gamma   90.00
#
_symmetry.space_group_name_H-M   'P 1'
#
loop_
_entity.id
_entity.type
_entity.pdbx_description
1 polymer ?
#
loop_
_entity_poly.entity_id
_entity_poly.type
_entity_poly.pdbx_seq_one_letter_code
_entity_poly.pdbx_strand_id
1 'polypeptide(L)'
;MALAASGVAVAAAGTGPAVSVSVKSLTKTLLPPTSVHGETGWITKGATPHGKCSGNSAAGALDSATHGKWAGKYYASVGGIFVTSILGVKPSGTDFWEVVVNGKPASTGICGVKLRAGEKLLFKIAK
;
A
#
# COMPACT_ATOMS: atom_id res chain seq x y z
N MET A 1 23.75 -11.99 15.87
CA MET A 1 23.39 -11.43 15.55
C MET A 1 23.01 -10.84 15.25
N ALA A 2 23.06 -10.84 15.23
CA ALA A 2 22.58 -10.12 14.99
C ALA A 2 22.21 -9.55 14.66
N LEU A 3 22.16 -9.58 14.62
CA LEU A 3 21.75 -8.90 14.26
C LEU A 3 21.30 -8.26 14.00
N ALA A 4 21.50 -8.34 14.19
CA ALA A 4 21.03 -7.66 13.95
C ALA A 4 20.72 -6.98 13.52
N ALA A 5 20.95 -6.89 13.52
CA ALA A 5 20.62 -6.19 13.06
C ALA A 5 20.12 -5.70 12.60
N SER A 6 19.93 -5.78 12.62
CA SER A 6 19.34 -5.30 12.14
C SER A 6 18.58 -4.88 12.03
N GLY A 7 18.67 -5.10 12.03
CA GLY A 7 17.46 -5.09 12.06
C GLY A 7 16.85 -4.04 12.48
N VAL A 8 17.27 -3.64 13.02
CA VAL A 8 16.96 -2.52 13.31
C VAL A 8 16.03 -1.81 12.51
N ALA A 9 16.31 -1.64 11.35
CA ALA A 9 15.50 -0.94 10.51
C ALA A 9 14.16 -1.53 10.50
N VAL A 10 14.20 -2.70 10.80
CA VAL A 10 13.01 -3.39 10.82
C VAL A 10 12.12 -2.91 11.88
N ALA A 11 12.70 -2.37 12.89
CA ALA A 11 11.92 -1.88 13.97
C ALA A 11 10.97 -0.81 13.52
N ALA A 12 11.29 -0.13 12.44
CA ALA A 12 10.41 0.90 11.96
C ALA A 12 9.20 0.30 11.26
N ALA A 13 9.28 -0.94 10.87
CA ALA A 13 8.15 -1.60 10.26
C ALA A 13 7.10 -1.84 11.32
N GLY A 14 5.89 -1.96 10.91
CA GLY A 14 4.81 -2.24 11.82
C GLY A 14 4.94 -3.60 12.44
N THR A 15 4.32 -3.75 13.58
CA THR A 15 4.27 -5.03 14.27
C THR A 15 2.92 -5.71 14.09
N GLY A 16 2.08 -5.14 13.26
CA GLY A 16 0.77 -5.70 13.00
C GLY A 16 0.83 -6.95 12.12
N PRO A 17 -0.32 -7.34 11.56
CA PRO A 17 -0.39 -8.54 10.75
C PRO A 17 0.55 -8.51 9.57
N ALA A 18 1.10 -9.67 9.23
CA ALA A 18 1.89 -9.83 8.02
C ALA A 18 0.96 -10.09 6.84
N VAL A 19 1.19 -9.40 5.74
CA VAL A 19 0.40 -9.54 4.53
C VAL A 19 1.34 -9.66 3.33
N SER A 20 0.82 -10.14 2.21
CA SER A 20 1.57 -10.22 0.96
C SER A 20 1.15 -9.06 0.07
N VAL A 21 2.10 -8.36 -0.51
CA VAL A 21 1.83 -7.26 -1.45
C VAL A 21 2.48 -7.58 -2.78
N SER A 22 1.71 -7.46 -3.85
CA SER A 22 2.25 -7.52 -5.20
C SER A 22 1.71 -6.35 -6.01
N VAL A 23 2.44 -5.98 -7.06
CA VAL A 23 2.08 -4.83 -7.91
C VAL A 23 2.22 -5.24 -9.37
N LYS A 24 1.17 -5.01 -10.16
CA LYS A 24 1.18 -5.33 -11.59
C LYS A 24 0.69 -4.16 -12.42
N SER A 25 1.44 -3.86 -13.48
CA SER A 25 0.93 -2.97 -14.51
C SER A 25 0.05 -3.79 -15.46
N LEU A 26 -0.39 -3.18 -16.55
CA LEU A 26 -1.18 -3.92 -17.55
C LEU A 26 -0.38 -5.04 -18.20
N THR A 27 0.92 -4.92 -18.27
CA THR A 27 1.75 -5.83 -19.06
C THR A 27 2.79 -6.62 -18.27
N LYS A 28 3.08 -6.23 -17.02
CA LYS A 28 4.14 -6.94 -16.29
C LYS A 28 3.99 -6.79 -14.78
N THR A 29 4.66 -7.69 -14.07
CA THR A 29 4.77 -7.63 -12.62
C THR A 29 5.85 -6.63 -12.25
N LEU A 30 5.47 -5.60 -11.49
CA LEU A 30 6.41 -4.59 -11.01
C LEU A 30 7.01 -4.99 -9.67
N LEU A 31 6.25 -5.71 -8.86
CA LEU A 31 6.70 -6.24 -7.58
C LEU A 31 6.05 -7.60 -7.39
N PRO A 32 6.85 -8.67 -7.28
CA PRO A 32 6.29 -9.99 -6.99
C PRO A 32 5.76 -10.04 -5.55
N PRO A 33 4.94 -11.02 -5.20
CA PRO A 33 4.41 -11.11 -3.85
C PRO A 33 5.52 -10.99 -2.81
N THR A 34 5.36 -10.01 -1.93
CA THR A 34 6.36 -9.65 -0.93
C THR A 34 5.68 -9.55 0.43
N SER A 35 6.22 -10.26 1.41
CA SER A 35 5.66 -10.24 2.76
C SER A 35 6.07 -8.97 3.47
N VAL A 36 5.09 -8.23 3.98
CA VAL A 36 5.34 -6.99 4.72
C VAL A 36 4.34 -6.89 5.86
N HIS A 37 4.63 -5.99 6.78
CA HIS A 37 3.67 -5.53 7.79
C HIS A 37 3.22 -4.13 7.40
N GLY A 38 2.11 -3.69 7.94
CA GLY A 38 1.74 -2.29 7.85
C GLY A 38 2.75 -1.44 8.63
N GLU A 39 2.52 -0.16 8.65
CA GLU A 39 3.38 0.77 9.36
C GLU A 39 2.70 1.29 10.61
N THR A 40 3.48 1.68 11.61
CA THR A 40 2.92 2.37 12.77
C THR A 40 2.64 3.80 12.38
N GLY A 41 1.65 4.39 13.04
CA GLY A 41 1.33 5.79 12.80
C GLY A 41 0.42 6.00 11.60
N TRP A 42 0.64 7.07 10.89
CA TRP A 42 -0.26 7.56 9.86
C TRP A 42 0.45 7.78 8.54
N ILE A 43 -0.26 7.49 7.46
CA ILE A 43 0.22 7.81 6.11
C ILE A 43 -0.20 9.25 5.83
N THR A 44 0.77 10.09 5.49
CA THR A 44 0.52 11.50 5.20
C THR A 44 0.83 11.88 3.76
N LYS A 45 1.05 10.91 2.92
CA LYS A 45 1.38 11.12 1.51
C LYS A 45 0.22 11.79 0.77
N GLY A 46 0.54 12.62 -0.21
CA GLY A 46 -0.48 13.26 -1.04
C GLY A 46 -1.29 14.32 -0.30
N ALA A 47 -0.69 14.98 0.67
CA ALA A 47 -1.35 15.98 1.51
C ALA A 47 -2.45 15.39 2.41
N THR A 48 -2.34 14.11 2.72
CA THR A 48 -3.26 13.46 3.65
C THR A 48 -3.07 14.01 5.06
N PRO A 49 -4.13 14.52 5.69
CA PRO A 49 -4.01 15.01 7.06
C PRO A 49 -3.64 13.88 8.02
N HIS A 50 -2.88 14.22 9.06
CA HIS A 50 -2.55 13.30 10.12
C HIS A 50 -3.85 12.74 10.73
N GLY A 51 -3.89 11.44 10.94
CA GLY A 51 -5.06 10.81 11.56
C GLY A 51 -6.10 10.30 10.57
N LYS A 52 -5.92 10.53 9.27
CA LYS A 52 -6.92 10.15 8.26
C LYS A 52 -6.63 8.85 7.54
N CYS A 53 -5.37 8.41 7.53
CA CYS A 53 -5.00 7.18 6.84
C CYS A 53 -4.04 6.39 7.72
N SER A 54 -4.54 5.34 8.33
CA SER A 54 -3.73 4.53 9.24
C SER A 54 -2.62 3.79 8.49
N GLY A 55 -1.46 3.67 9.11
CA GLY A 55 -0.40 2.83 8.58
C GLY A 55 -0.75 1.34 8.62
N ASN A 56 -1.76 0.95 9.41
CA ASN A 56 -2.23 -0.43 9.46
C ASN A 56 -3.35 -0.66 8.43
N SER A 57 -3.09 -0.24 7.20
CA SER A 57 -4.03 -0.33 6.09
C SER A 57 -3.28 -0.74 4.83
N ALA A 58 -4.03 -0.93 3.74
CA ALA A 58 -3.41 -1.22 2.45
C ALA A 58 -2.42 -0.12 2.04
N ALA A 59 -2.69 1.14 2.44
CA ALA A 59 -1.77 2.23 2.16
C ALA A 59 -0.42 2.01 2.87
N GLY A 60 -0.46 1.61 4.13
CA GLY A 60 0.77 1.32 4.86
C GLY A 60 1.51 0.11 4.32
N ALA A 61 0.78 -0.92 3.91
CA ALA A 61 1.39 -2.09 3.30
C ALA A 61 2.06 -1.74 1.98
N LEU A 62 1.40 -0.91 1.16
CA LEU A 62 1.98 -0.45 -0.10
C LEU A 62 3.24 0.37 0.16
N ASP A 63 3.17 1.26 1.13
CA ASP A 63 4.32 2.10 1.48
C ASP A 63 5.51 1.25 1.92
N SER A 64 5.26 0.26 2.77
CA SER A 64 6.28 -0.67 3.23
C SER A 64 6.87 -1.48 2.08
N ALA A 65 6.03 -2.05 1.24
CA ALA A 65 6.46 -2.93 0.16
C ALA A 65 7.25 -2.20 -0.91
N THR A 66 6.92 -0.94 -1.18
CA THR A 66 7.58 -0.16 -2.24
C THR A 66 8.67 0.76 -1.68
N HIS A 67 8.90 0.74 -0.37
CA HIS A 67 9.83 1.67 0.28
C HIS A 67 9.47 3.12 -0.03
N GLY A 68 8.17 3.41 -0.01
CA GLY A 68 7.67 4.75 -0.25
C GLY A 68 7.61 5.16 -1.71
N LYS A 69 7.89 4.25 -2.64
CA LYS A 69 7.96 4.61 -4.06
C LYS A 69 6.59 4.52 -4.73
N TRP A 70 5.68 5.31 -4.25
CA TRP A 70 4.36 5.46 -4.82
C TRP A 70 3.88 6.88 -4.56
N ALA A 71 2.90 7.34 -5.32
CA ALA A 71 2.34 8.68 -5.16
C ALA A 71 0.82 8.60 -5.17
N GLY A 72 0.21 9.57 -4.53
CA GLY A 72 -1.22 9.65 -4.48
C GLY A 72 -1.66 11.05 -4.10
N LYS A 73 -2.97 11.25 -4.08
CA LYS A 73 -3.55 12.52 -3.68
C LYS A 73 -4.73 12.25 -2.76
N TYR A 74 -4.78 12.98 -1.66
CA TYR A 74 -5.88 12.86 -0.71
C TYR A 74 -7.08 13.68 -1.17
N TYR A 75 -8.26 13.08 -1.07
CA TYR A 75 -9.53 13.77 -1.36
C TYR A 75 -10.41 13.70 -0.13
N ALA A 76 -10.64 14.86 0.48
CA ALA A 76 -11.48 14.93 1.69
C ALA A 76 -12.90 14.45 1.44
N SER A 77 -13.40 14.64 0.23
CA SER A 77 -14.77 14.24 -0.11
C SER A 77 -15.01 12.73 0.03
N VAL A 78 -13.97 11.93 -0.14
CA VAL A 78 -14.07 10.48 0.02
C VAL A 78 -13.25 9.98 1.20
N GLY A 79 -12.55 10.88 1.88
CA GLY A 79 -11.76 10.52 3.05
C GLY A 79 -10.60 9.56 2.77
N GLY A 80 -10.02 9.61 1.57
CA GLY A 80 -9.00 8.67 1.21
C GLY A 80 -8.02 9.18 0.16
N ILE A 81 -7.03 8.35 -0.12
CA ILE A 81 -5.98 8.66 -1.08
C ILE A 81 -6.27 7.96 -2.39
N PHE A 82 -6.23 8.72 -3.47
CA PHE A 82 -6.27 8.17 -4.83
C PHE A 82 -4.83 7.96 -5.29
N VAL A 83 -4.47 6.72 -5.60
CA VAL A 83 -3.11 6.39 -6.01
C VAL A 83 -2.89 6.85 -7.43
N THR A 84 -1.83 7.63 -7.67
CA THR A 84 -1.54 8.18 -9.00
C THR A 84 -0.37 7.45 -9.67
N SER A 85 0.56 6.91 -8.92
CA SER A 85 1.64 6.11 -9.50
C SER A 85 2.17 5.11 -8.48
N ILE A 86 2.66 3.97 -8.97
CA ILE A 86 3.37 3.00 -8.12
C ILE A 86 4.61 2.59 -8.88
N LEU A 87 5.77 2.67 -8.19
CA LEU A 87 7.08 2.30 -8.76
C LEU A 87 7.31 2.99 -10.12
N GLY A 88 6.88 4.24 -10.21
CA GLY A 88 7.08 5.06 -11.40
C GLY A 88 6.08 4.84 -12.52
N VAL A 89 5.11 3.97 -12.35
CA VAL A 89 4.13 3.67 -13.40
C VAL A 89 2.82 4.40 -13.12
N LYS A 90 2.38 5.18 -14.11
CA LYS A 90 1.11 5.90 -14.06
C LYS A 90 0.13 5.28 -15.04
N PRO A 91 -1.12 5.05 -14.63
CA PRO A 91 -2.13 4.60 -15.58
C PRO A 91 -2.42 5.65 -16.64
N SER A 92 -2.84 5.23 -17.82
CA SER A 92 -3.18 6.12 -18.93
C SER A 92 -4.67 6.34 -19.03
N GLY A 93 -5.06 7.50 -19.53
CA GLY A 93 -6.47 7.80 -19.79
C GLY A 93 -7.30 7.70 -18.53
N THR A 94 -8.33 6.88 -18.58
CA THR A 94 -9.22 6.68 -17.43
C THR A 94 -8.86 5.45 -16.59
N ASP A 95 -7.76 4.78 -16.91
CA ASP A 95 -7.29 3.65 -16.11
C ASP A 95 -6.89 4.14 -14.72
N PHE A 96 -6.92 3.24 -13.76
CA PHE A 96 -6.61 3.60 -12.37
C PHE A 96 -5.97 2.44 -11.63
N TRP A 97 -5.29 2.75 -10.53
CA TRP A 97 -4.76 1.73 -9.63
C TRP A 97 -5.87 1.20 -8.74
N GLU A 98 -6.02 -0.12 -8.72
CA GLU A 98 -7.03 -0.81 -7.94
C GLU A 98 -6.34 -1.72 -6.93
N VAL A 99 -6.88 -1.84 -5.73
CA VAL A 99 -6.38 -2.82 -4.77
C VAL A 99 -7.35 -4.00 -4.73
N VAL A 100 -6.79 -5.20 -4.89
CA VAL A 100 -7.53 -6.45 -4.85
C VAL A 100 -7.11 -7.19 -3.58
N VAL A 101 -8.07 -7.54 -2.74
CA VAL A 101 -7.82 -8.19 -1.46
C VAL A 101 -8.31 -9.64 -1.54
N ASN A 102 -7.38 -10.58 -1.42
CA ASN A 102 -7.70 -12.01 -1.51
C ASN A 102 -8.52 -12.34 -2.75
N GLY A 103 -8.16 -11.75 -3.87
CA GLY A 103 -8.81 -12.01 -5.16
C GLY A 103 -10.05 -11.20 -5.46
N LYS A 104 -10.44 -10.29 -4.57
CA LYS A 104 -11.64 -9.45 -4.79
C LYS A 104 -11.28 -7.97 -4.74
N PRO A 105 -11.76 -7.17 -5.69
CA PRO A 105 -11.55 -5.73 -5.60
C PRO A 105 -12.09 -5.19 -4.29
N ALA A 106 -11.33 -4.30 -3.66
CA ALA A 106 -11.77 -3.70 -2.43
C ALA A 106 -12.91 -2.73 -2.71
N SER A 107 -13.85 -2.64 -1.79
CA SER A 107 -14.97 -1.71 -1.90
C SER A 107 -14.62 -0.32 -1.39
N THR A 108 -13.46 -0.17 -0.76
CA THR A 108 -13.00 1.12 -0.24
C THR A 108 -11.61 1.41 -0.83
N GLY A 109 -11.17 2.66 -0.67
CA GLY A 109 -9.82 3.03 -1.07
C GLY A 109 -8.78 2.41 -0.13
N ILE A 110 -7.52 2.64 -0.45
CA ILE A 110 -6.41 1.98 0.27
C ILE A 110 -6.35 2.32 1.75
N CYS A 111 -6.84 3.48 2.15
CA CYS A 111 -6.87 3.84 3.58
C CYS A 111 -7.94 3.10 4.35
N GLY A 112 -8.97 2.62 3.67
CA GLY A 112 -10.09 1.91 4.29
C GLY A 112 -9.90 0.41 4.39
N VAL A 113 -8.87 -0.14 3.78
CA VAL A 113 -8.60 -1.58 3.83
C VAL A 113 -7.73 -1.87 5.03
N LYS A 114 -8.32 -2.39 6.09
CA LYS A 114 -7.58 -2.73 7.30
C LYS A 114 -6.85 -4.05 7.09
N LEU A 115 -5.61 -4.12 7.51
CA LEU A 115 -4.79 -5.32 7.32
C LEU A 115 -5.20 -6.44 8.26
N ARG A 116 -5.19 -7.66 7.73
CA ARG A 116 -5.44 -8.89 8.49
C ARG A 116 -4.36 -9.89 8.13
N ALA A 117 -3.97 -10.70 9.10
CA ALA A 117 -2.90 -11.68 8.89
C ALA A 117 -3.20 -12.59 7.71
N GLY A 118 -2.21 -12.78 6.86
CA GLY A 118 -2.34 -13.68 5.72
C GLY A 118 -3.02 -13.11 4.50
N GLU A 119 -3.46 -11.86 4.54
CA GLU A 119 -4.10 -11.25 3.36
C GLU A 119 -3.14 -11.13 2.21
N LYS A 120 -3.69 -11.27 1.00
CA LYS A 120 -2.96 -11.04 -0.24
C LYS A 120 -3.50 -9.79 -0.88
N LEU A 121 -2.66 -8.77 -0.95
CA LEU A 121 -3.00 -7.50 -1.58
C LEU A 121 -2.33 -7.42 -2.93
N LEU A 122 -3.11 -7.20 -3.97
CA LEU A 122 -2.59 -6.97 -5.31
C LEU A 122 -2.99 -5.57 -5.74
N PHE A 123 -2.00 -4.74 -6.04
CA PHE A 123 -2.25 -3.43 -6.62
C PHE A 123 -2.06 -3.58 -8.12
N LYS A 124 -3.10 -3.32 -8.89
CA LYS A 124 -3.04 -3.47 -10.35
C LYS A 124 -3.76 -2.33 -11.05
N ILE A 125 -3.38 -2.12 -12.31
CA ILE A 125 -4.06 -1.13 -13.13
C ILE A 125 -5.35 -1.75 -13.67
N ALA A 126 -6.45 -1.04 -13.47
CA ALA A 126 -7.77 -1.44 -13.94
C ALA A 126 -8.30 -0.42 -14.93
N LYS A 127 -9.22 -0.84 -15.77
CA LYS A 127 -9.80 0.03 -16.79
C LYS A 127 -11.15 0.57 -16.40
#